data_b4c2175b0ddb6a7f6cdde143e118bc4a
#
_entry.id   b4c2175b0ddb6a7f6cdde143e118bc4a
#
_cell.length_a   1.000
_cell.length_b   1.000
_cell.length_c   1.000
_cell.angle_alpha   90.00
_cell.angle_beta   90.00
_cell.angle_gamma   90.00
#
_symmetry.space_group_name_H-M   'P 1'
#
loop_
_entity.id
_entity.type
_entity.pdbx_description
1 polymer ?
#
loop_
_entity_poly.entity_id
_entity_poly.type
_entity_poly.pdbx_seq_one_letter_code
_entity_poly.pdbx_strand_id
1 'polypeptide(L)'
;MHCSTADLPAVFEAPQGMWRMTEWEGMNIEYMSFQQEVDPGPLLHGLPDSLCSCPHWGYVIQGQVRITFADHEEIYNAGDVCYIAPGHRPAFGANTEFVAFSLAESYRPVMEVVSKNLAALQQTEV
;
A
#
# COMPACT_ATOMS: atom_id res chain seq x y z
N MET A 1 17.52 -15.07 3.35
CA MET A 1 16.41 -14.67 4.25
C MET A 1 15.13 -14.60 3.42
N HIS A 2 14.08 -15.26 3.86
CA HIS A 2 12.81 -15.29 3.13
C HIS A 2 11.69 -15.77 4.06
N CYS A 3 10.45 -15.45 3.68
CA CYS A 3 9.26 -16.04 4.30
C CYS A 3 8.12 -16.03 3.28
N SER A 4 7.03 -16.71 3.60
CA SER A 4 5.84 -16.62 2.76
C SER A 4 5.12 -15.29 3.05
N THR A 5 4.26 -14.85 2.13
CA THR A 5 3.48 -13.62 2.33
C THR A 5 2.59 -13.71 3.56
N ALA A 6 2.12 -14.92 3.90
CA ALA A 6 1.29 -15.14 5.08
C ALA A 6 2.03 -14.94 6.40
N ASP A 7 3.37 -15.01 6.38
CA ASP A 7 4.19 -14.89 7.59
C ASP A 7 4.70 -13.47 7.83
N LEU A 8 4.45 -12.54 6.92
CA LEU A 8 4.79 -11.14 7.14
C LEU A 8 3.89 -10.54 8.23
N PRO A 9 4.43 -9.67 9.10
CA PRO A 9 3.64 -9.00 10.12
C PRO A 9 2.47 -8.21 9.54
N ALA A 10 1.31 -8.29 10.18
CA ALA A 10 0.12 -7.58 9.74
C ALA A 10 0.16 -6.11 10.14
N VAL A 11 -0.08 -5.22 9.19
CA VAL A 11 -0.44 -3.81 9.43
C VAL A 11 -1.95 -3.71 9.61
N PHE A 12 -2.68 -4.44 8.77
CA PHE A 12 -4.12 -4.49 8.78
C PHE A 12 -4.57 -5.89 8.39
N GLU A 13 -5.60 -6.40 9.05
CA GLU A 13 -6.18 -7.70 8.73
C GLU A 13 -7.67 -7.67 9.07
N ALA A 14 -8.51 -8.03 8.10
CA ALA A 14 -9.95 -8.07 8.22
C ALA A 14 -10.51 -9.07 7.20
N PRO A 15 -11.80 -9.46 7.31
CA PRO A 15 -12.37 -10.40 6.34
C PRO A 15 -12.28 -9.94 4.88
N GLN A 16 -12.30 -8.64 4.63
CA GLN A 16 -12.24 -8.08 3.26
C GLN A 16 -10.83 -7.95 2.71
N GLY A 17 -9.79 -8.14 3.53
CA GLY A 17 -8.42 -8.04 3.04
C GLY A 17 -7.36 -7.97 4.10
N MET A 18 -6.12 -7.92 3.65
CA MET A 18 -4.96 -7.85 4.53
C MET A 18 -3.87 -6.97 3.92
N TRP A 19 -3.07 -6.39 4.80
CA TRP A 19 -1.90 -5.60 4.46
C TRP A 19 -0.80 -5.98 5.43
N ARG A 20 0.31 -6.49 4.89
CA ARG A 20 1.44 -7.03 5.65
C ARG A 20 2.72 -6.41 5.18
N MET A 21 3.69 -6.21 6.09
CA MET A 21 4.99 -5.69 5.70
C MET A 21 6.07 -6.00 6.73
N THR A 22 7.32 -5.93 6.28
CA THR A 22 8.50 -6.00 7.14
C THR A 22 9.64 -5.21 6.51
N GLU A 23 10.68 -4.94 7.28
CA GLU A 23 11.91 -4.32 6.78
C GLU A 23 13.05 -5.31 6.83
N TRP A 24 13.77 -5.47 5.73
CA TRP A 24 14.98 -6.27 5.63
C TRP A 24 16.10 -5.43 5.01
N GLU A 25 17.19 -5.23 5.73
CA GLU A 25 18.38 -4.57 5.20
C GLU A 25 18.08 -3.23 4.50
N GLY A 26 17.25 -2.39 5.14
CA GLY A 26 16.91 -1.08 4.61
C GLY A 26 15.82 -1.04 3.56
N MET A 27 15.23 -2.20 3.24
CA MET A 27 14.14 -2.31 2.26
C MET A 27 12.85 -2.71 2.95
N ASN A 28 11.78 -1.98 2.68
CA ASN A 28 10.44 -2.38 3.12
C ASN A 28 9.84 -3.31 2.07
N ILE A 29 9.33 -4.43 2.54
CA ILE A 29 8.65 -5.42 1.71
C ILE A 29 7.20 -5.44 2.17
N GLU A 30 6.25 -5.23 1.24
CA GLU A 30 4.83 -5.25 1.60
C GLU A 30 4.01 -6.09 0.65
N TYR A 31 2.98 -6.70 1.22
CA TYR A 31 2.03 -7.55 0.52
C TYR A 31 0.63 -7.10 0.87
N MET A 32 -0.20 -6.94 -0.14
CA MET A 32 -1.60 -6.54 0.01
C MET A 32 -2.48 -7.52 -0.75
N SER A 33 -3.58 -7.93 -0.12
CA SER A 33 -4.59 -8.81 -0.72
C SER A 33 -5.95 -8.29 -0.29
N PHE A 34 -6.77 -7.87 -1.24
CA PHE A 34 -8.10 -7.31 -0.98
C PHE A 34 -9.14 -8.04 -1.82
N GLN A 35 -10.19 -8.56 -1.16
CA GLN A 35 -11.30 -9.21 -1.85
C GLN A 35 -12.31 -8.19 -2.37
N GLN A 36 -12.40 -7.03 -1.73
CA GLN A 36 -13.30 -5.93 -2.13
C GLN A 36 -12.48 -4.73 -2.56
N GLU A 37 -13.08 -3.82 -3.29
CA GLU A 37 -12.44 -2.55 -3.65
C GLU A 37 -12.01 -1.80 -2.40
N VAL A 38 -10.80 -1.24 -2.43
CA VAL A 38 -10.25 -0.46 -1.34
C VAL A 38 -9.68 0.84 -1.87
N ASP A 39 -10.10 1.96 -1.27
CA ASP A 39 -9.50 3.27 -1.51
C ASP A 39 -8.84 3.73 -0.20
N PRO A 40 -7.53 3.58 -0.07
CA PRO A 40 -6.82 4.01 1.13
C PRO A 40 -6.54 5.52 1.17
N GLY A 41 -7.10 6.30 0.27
CA GLY A 41 -6.92 7.75 0.22
C GLY A 41 -7.08 8.45 1.56
N PRO A 42 -8.13 8.13 2.36
CA PRO A 42 -8.29 8.74 3.69
C PRO A 42 -7.12 8.49 4.63
N LEU A 43 -6.35 7.41 4.45
CA LEU A 43 -5.16 7.12 5.26
C LEU A 43 -4.00 8.07 4.97
N LEU A 44 -4.03 8.77 3.83
CA LEU A 44 -2.98 9.70 3.42
C LEU A 44 -3.22 11.12 3.94
N HIS A 45 -4.34 11.37 4.62
CA HIS A 45 -4.65 12.68 5.17
C HIS A 45 -3.59 13.11 6.18
N GLY A 46 -3.05 14.31 6.00
CA GLY A 46 -1.94 14.83 6.82
C GLY A 46 -0.60 14.77 6.12
N LEU A 47 -0.47 13.99 5.05
CA LEU A 47 0.69 14.07 4.17
C LEU A 47 0.54 15.26 3.22
N PRO A 48 1.65 15.80 2.65
CA PRO A 48 1.56 16.90 1.70
C PRO A 48 0.62 16.56 0.54
N ASP A 49 -0.39 17.41 0.32
CA ASP A 49 -1.43 17.23 -0.70
C ASP A 49 -2.22 15.91 -0.56
N SER A 50 -2.14 15.26 0.61
CA SER A 50 -2.73 13.95 0.88
C SER A 50 -2.24 12.89 -0.12
N LEU A 51 -0.97 12.96 -0.48
CA LEU A 51 -0.32 12.03 -1.41
C LEU A 51 0.87 11.34 -0.74
N CYS A 52 1.15 10.12 -1.18
CA CYS A 52 2.33 9.37 -0.74
C CYS A 52 3.56 9.88 -1.47
N SER A 53 4.59 10.29 -0.73
CA SER A 53 5.84 10.80 -1.29
C SER A 53 6.91 9.72 -1.45
N CYS A 54 6.64 8.50 -1.05
CA CYS A 54 7.60 7.40 -1.13
C CYS A 54 7.47 6.67 -2.47
N PRO A 55 8.56 6.49 -3.22
CA PRO A 55 8.51 5.67 -4.42
C PRO A 55 8.40 4.19 -4.08
N HIS A 56 7.74 3.43 -4.95
CA HIS A 56 7.60 1.98 -4.80
C HIS A 56 7.92 1.27 -6.11
N TRP A 57 8.44 0.07 -5.99
CA TRP A 57 8.60 -0.89 -7.08
C TRP A 57 7.70 -2.08 -6.77
N GLY A 58 6.92 -2.54 -7.74
CA GLY A 58 5.94 -3.57 -7.44
C GLY A 58 5.60 -4.49 -8.59
N TYR A 59 4.78 -5.48 -8.23
CA TYR A 59 4.25 -6.47 -9.16
C TYR A 59 2.81 -6.80 -8.78
N VAL A 60 1.91 -6.70 -9.75
CA VAL A 60 0.50 -7.06 -9.56
C VAL A 60 0.35 -8.56 -9.82
N ILE A 61 0.06 -9.31 -8.77
CA ILE A 61 -0.13 -10.76 -8.86
C ILE A 61 -1.50 -11.07 -9.46
N GLN A 62 -2.53 -10.34 -9.00
CA GLN A 62 -3.91 -10.52 -9.41
C GLN A 62 -4.65 -9.20 -9.31
N GLY A 63 -5.67 -9.02 -10.14
CA GLY A 63 -6.55 -7.86 -10.05
C GLY A 63 -5.99 -6.62 -10.72
N GLN A 64 -6.28 -5.47 -10.12
CA GLN A 64 -5.94 -4.18 -10.71
C GLN A 64 -5.60 -3.15 -9.63
N VAL A 65 -4.56 -2.36 -9.88
CA VAL A 65 -4.15 -1.24 -9.03
C VAL A 65 -4.24 0.04 -9.86
N ARG A 66 -4.93 1.05 -9.33
CA ARG A 66 -5.01 2.38 -9.93
C ARG A 66 -4.16 3.34 -9.13
N ILE A 67 -3.30 4.08 -9.81
CA ILE A 67 -2.45 5.07 -9.17
C ILE A 67 -2.79 6.44 -9.77
N THR A 68 -3.21 7.36 -8.91
CA THR A 68 -3.58 8.73 -9.30
C THR A 68 -2.46 9.67 -8.89
N PHE A 69 -1.96 10.43 -9.86
CA PHE A 69 -1.01 11.53 -9.68
C PHE A 69 -1.74 12.86 -9.86
N ALA A 70 -1.05 13.96 -9.61
CA ALA A 70 -1.65 15.29 -9.76
C ALA A 70 -2.11 15.59 -11.19
N ASP A 71 -1.42 15.05 -12.19
CA ASP A 71 -1.61 15.37 -13.59
C ASP A 71 -2.02 14.19 -14.48
N HIS A 72 -2.04 12.97 -13.95
CA HIS A 72 -2.41 11.78 -14.73
C HIS A 72 -2.75 10.60 -13.82
N GLU A 73 -3.20 9.52 -14.45
CA GLU A 73 -3.53 8.28 -13.77
C GLU A 73 -2.87 7.12 -14.50
N GLU A 74 -2.40 6.13 -13.74
CA GLU A 74 -1.86 4.87 -14.28
C GLU A 74 -2.66 3.70 -13.75
N ILE A 75 -2.87 2.70 -14.60
CA ILE A 75 -3.59 1.49 -14.24
C ILE A 75 -2.68 0.30 -14.48
N TYR A 76 -2.46 -0.48 -13.43
CA TYR A 76 -1.65 -1.69 -13.49
C TYR A 76 -2.55 -2.91 -13.39
N ASN A 77 -2.35 -3.86 -14.29
CA ASN A 77 -3.14 -5.09 -14.34
C ASN A 77 -2.29 -6.28 -13.90
N ALA A 78 -2.95 -7.40 -13.61
CA ALA A 78 -2.26 -8.63 -13.23
C ALA A 78 -1.15 -8.97 -14.24
N GLY A 79 0.03 -9.26 -13.71
CA GLY A 79 1.22 -9.53 -14.51
C GLY A 79 2.11 -8.31 -14.77
N ASP A 80 1.66 -7.11 -14.43
CA ASP A 80 2.46 -5.91 -14.64
C ASP A 80 3.49 -5.72 -13.53
N VAL A 81 4.72 -5.39 -13.94
CA VAL A 81 5.72 -4.81 -13.03
C VAL A 81 5.59 -3.30 -13.14
N CYS A 82 5.82 -2.60 -12.02
CA CYS A 82 5.61 -1.15 -12.02
C CYS A 82 6.64 -0.42 -11.17
N TYR A 83 6.83 0.84 -11.52
CA TYR A 83 7.47 1.83 -10.66
C TYR A 83 6.44 2.92 -10.36
N ILE A 84 6.22 3.20 -9.08
CA ILE A 84 5.28 4.23 -8.64
C ILE A 84 6.09 5.41 -8.13
N ALA A 85 6.10 6.51 -8.90
CA ALA A 85 6.82 7.71 -8.55
C ALA A 85 6.20 8.41 -7.32
N PRO A 86 6.97 9.24 -6.61
CA PRO A 86 6.43 10.05 -5.51
C PRO A 86 5.26 10.95 -5.96
N GLY A 87 4.36 11.24 -5.04
CA GLY A 87 3.21 12.11 -5.30
C GLY A 87 2.01 11.35 -5.83
N HIS A 88 1.74 10.19 -5.29
CA HIS A 88 0.67 9.31 -5.77
C HIS A 88 -0.34 8.96 -4.67
N ARG A 89 -1.50 8.50 -5.12
CA ARG A 89 -2.57 7.95 -4.29
C ARG A 89 -3.04 6.64 -4.94
N PRO A 90 -2.95 5.51 -4.21
CA PRO A 90 -3.37 4.22 -4.76
C PRO A 90 -4.86 3.95 -4.53
N ALA A 91 -5.42 3.10 -5.37
CA ALA A 91 -6.72 2.45 -5.15
C ALA A 91 -6.63 1.02 -5.69
N PHE A 92 -7.28 0.09 -5.02
CA PHE A 92 -7.19 -1.33 -5.35
C PHE A 92 -8.56 -1.85 -5.77
N GLY A 93 -8.63 -2.53 -6.89
CA GLY A 93 -9.85 -3.19 -7.34
C GLY A 93 -10.16 -4.42 -6.49
N ALA A 94 -11.35 -4.98 -6.66
CA ALA A 94 -11.74 -6.23 -6.00
C ALA A 94 -10.82 -7.37 -6.45
N ASN A 95 -10.56 -8.32 -5.54
CA ASN A 95 -9.73 -9.50 -5.79
C ASN A 95 -8.33 -9.14 -6.30
N THR A 96 -7.70 -8.16 -5.64
CA THR A 96 -6.36 -7.69 -6.01
C THR A 96 -5.33 -8.22 -5.03
N GLU A 97 -4.22 -8.75 -5.59
CA GLU A 97 -3.00 -9.07 -4.85
C GLU A 97 -1.84 -8.28 -5.43
N PHE A 98 -1.08 -7.61 -4.56
CA PHE A 98 0.00 -6.72 -4.96
C PHE A 98 1.17 -6.85 -4.00
N VAL A 99 2.37 -6.94 -4.53
CA VAL A 99 3.60 -6.91 -3.74
C VAL A 99 4.41 -5.69 -4.15
N ALA A 100 4.97 -4.98 -3.15
CA ALA A 100 5.76 -3.79 -3.42
C ALA A 100 6.97 -3.72 -2.51
N PHE A 101 7.99 -3.02 -3.00
CA PHE A 101 9.26 -2.81 -2.32
C PHE A 101 9.55 -1.31 -2.30
N SER A 102 10.06 -0.82 -1.17
CA SER A 102 10.33 0.60 -0.98
C SER A 102 11.56 0.76 -0.09
N LEU A 103 12.28 1.86 -0.25
CA LEU A 103 13.34 2.19 0.70
C LEU A 103 12.70 2.46 2.05
N ALA A 104 13.11 1.72 3.08
CA ALA A 104 12.51 1.83 4.42
C ALA A 104 12.61 3.25 4.96
N GLU A 105 13.76 3.92 4.76
CA GLU A 105 14.00 5.28 5.20
C GLU A 105 12.98 6.26 4.62
N SER A 106 12.61 6.09 3.36
CA SER A 106 11.63 6.95 2.68
C SER A 106 10.20 6.64 3.09
N TYR A 107 9.91 5.40 3.45
CA TYR A 107 8.56 4.96 3.76
C TYR A 107 8.15 5.17 5.22
N ARG A 108 9.10 5.16 6.16
CA ARG A 108 8.79 5.32 7.58
C ARG A 108 8.00 6.59 7.89
N PRO A 109 8.36 7.78 7.37
CA PRO A 109 7.58 8.99 7.66
C PRO A 109 6.15 8.91 7.12
N VAL A 110 5.95 8.27 5.97
CA VAL A 110 4.64 8.05 5.39
C VAL A 110 3.83 7.12 6.30
N MET A 111 4.44 6.01 6.72
CA MET A 111 3.77 5.02 7.55
C MET A 111 3.42 5.53 8.95
N GLU A 112 4.15 6.49 9.50
CA GLU A 112 3.78 7.14 10.75
C GLU A 112 2.41 7.81 10.64
N VAL A 113 2.16 8.53 9.54
CA VAL A 113 0.89 9.19 9.29
C VAL A 113 -0.21 8.16 8.99
N VAL A 114 0.08 7.21 8.10
CA VAL A 114 -0.88 6.17 7.71
C VAL A 114 -1.33 5.33 8.91
N SER A 115 -0.38 4.91 9.75
CA SER A 115 -0.69 4.11 10.94
C SER A 115 -1.57 4.87 11.93
N LYS A 116 -1.30 6.15 12.11
CA LYS A 116 -2.09 7.02 12.98
C LYS A 116 -3.53 7.15 12.45
N ASN A 117 -3.68 7.37 11.16
CA ASN A 117 -4.99 7.47 10.52
C ASN A 117 -5.75 6.15 10.57
N LEU A 118 -5.07 5.03 10.37
CA LEU A 118 -5.67 3.70 10.46
C LEU A 118 -6.19 3.43 11.87
N ALA A 119 -5.41 3.75 12.89
CA ALA A 119 -5.82 3.58 14.28
C ALA A 119 -7.05 4.44 14.60
N ALA A 120 -7.11 5.67 14.09
CA ALA A 120 -8.27 6.56 14.29
C ALA A 120 -9.53 5.99 13.64
N LEU A 121 -9.42 5.42 12.44
CA LEU A 121 -10.56 4.77 11.76
C LEU A 121 -11.05 3.55 12.54
N GLN A 122 -10.14 2.73 13.05
CA GLN A 122 -10.49 1.55 13.82
C GLN A 122 -11.21 1.92 15.14
N GLN A 123 -10.85 3.05 15.74
CA GLN A 123 -11.52 3.55 16.95
C GLN A 123 -12.95 4.00 16.66
N THR A 124 -13.23 4.55 15.48
CA THR A 124 -14.57 5.05 15.13
C THR A 124 -15.52 3.94 14.69
N GLU A 125 -15.01 2.75 14.42
CA GLU A 125 -15.82 1.58 14.01
C GLU A 125 -16.38 0.80 15.21
N VAL A 126 -16.05 1.19 16.42
CA VAL A 126 -16.48 0.49 17.64
C VAL A 126 -17.88 0.93 18.09
#